data_e15fc6f5148f00797b07d1aeaf8ce4b1
#
_entry.id   e15fc6f5148f00797b07d1aeaf8ce4b1
#
_cell.length_a   1.000
_cell.length_b   1.000
_cell.length_c   1.000
_cell.angle_alpha   90.00
_cell.angle_beta   90.00
_cell.angle_gamma   90.00
#
_symmetry.space_group_name_H-M   'P 1'
#
loop_
_entity.id
_entity.type
_entity.pdbx_description
1 polymer ?
#
loop_
_entity_poly.entity_id
_entity_poly.type
_entity_poly.pdbx_seq_one_letter_code
_entity_poly.pdbx_strand_id
1 'polypeptide(L)'
;MRWSFARGRRRPAAVAARVAVVAMLAAVLVPVTSASGAQAPHRAVTADGLADLPAVRPVMDCAGLTGLDLDGVTDAPVTISSATVVTTGAAPYCEVRGTVAPANTIVMRLPVDGWTQRYVQTGCGGLCGSATINYGQAAACPVVRDGTVASATTDMGHQGRNDGSWALDNPQAQIDFAYRGVHVTSQVAKAVITRFYGKRPAYAYFTGCSDGGREALMEAQRYPDDFDGIAAGAPANNMVVQNTFHHAWNVLTNKDAGGDYILLADRLPLIHRAVLAACDALDGLTDGLLDDPRRCDFDPGTLVCVSGQDPSTCLTPAQAAVVQRLHDGATDAQGHRLELAISHEWGSELEWTLFVPKAQGETVASENFVTSFARYLAYPNAPDPDFRLSDLDFTVESFWKTVQSSGYLAALDPDLGAFEKSGGKLLLWHGWNDQHISPQGTLAYYDALRDTMGARTADRFAKLYMFPGVAHCGGGDGPNTFDVLTPVMAWAESATAPGRIVASQSAGGTVTRTRPVYPYPEVARYDGTGSVDDAANFVPRTPSARPDGDAYDWLGERLYSSDYQTWCRAVDGKLVCRPARTWLTGRERAA
;
A
#
# COMPACT_ATOMS: atom_id res chain seq x y z
N MET A 1 35.13 14.77 37.02
CA MET A 1 34.72 14.87 38.42
C MET A 1 33.81 13.72 38.76
N ARG A 2 34.27 12.83 39.62
CA ARG A 2 33.50 11.69 40.15
C ARG A 2 32.57 12.20 41.24
N TRP A 3 31.35 11.71 41.32
CA TRP A 3 30.69 11.43 42.61
C TRP A 3 29.80 10.22 42.48
N SER A 4 29.95 9.38 43.50
CA SER A 4 29.50 7.99 43.62
C SER A 4 28.48 7.89 44.75
N PHE A 5 27.60 6.90 44.65
CA PHE A 5 26.92 6.14 45.71
C PHE A 5 26.06 6.81 46.79
N ALA A 6 24.84 6.30 46.98
CA ALA A 6 24.48 5.68 48.26
C ALA A 6 23.25 4.76 48.14
N ARG A 7 23.44 3.59 48.72
CA ARG A 7 22.49 2.48 48.93
C ARG A 7 21.51 2.76 50.10
N GLY A 8 20.29 2.21 49.97
CA GLY A 8 19.81 1.26 50.97
C GLY A 8 18.84 1.73 52.03
N ARG A 9 17.73 1.08 52.18
CA ARG A 9 17.32 0.36 53.41
C ARG A 9 16.01 -0.43 53.25
N ARG A 10 16.04 -1.56 53.91
CA ARG A 10 15.05 -2.63 53.97
C ARG A 10 13.87 -2.32 54.91
N ARG A 11 12.82 -3.08 54.72
CA ARG A 11 11.56 -3.38 55.42
C ARG A 11 11.57 -3.28 56.96
N PRO A 12 10.34 -3.27 57.61
CA PRO A 12 9.86 -4.54 58.13
C PRO A 12 8.35 -4.82 57.88
N ALA A 13 8.05 -6.12 57.99
CA ALA A 13 6.75 -6.72 57.97
C ALA A 13 5.97 -6.47 59.26
N ALA A 14 4.65 -6.32 59.17
CA ALA A 14 3.75 -6.42 60.32
C ALA A 14 2.74 -7.57 60.04
N VAL A 15 2.73 -8.51 60.96
CA VAL A 15 1.80 -9.59 61.15
C VAL A 15 0.52 -9.02 61.79
N ALA A 16 -0.65 -9.32 61.29
CA ALA A 16 -1.91 -9.08 61.99
C ALA A 16 -2.84 -10.28 61.85
N ALA A 17 -3.40 -10.65 62.96
CA ALA A 17 -4.08 -11.88 63.27
C ALA A 17 -5.46 -12.03 62.60
N ARG A 18 -5.82 -13.28 62.41
CA ARG A 18 -7.15 -13.78 61.98
C ARG A 18 -8.15 -13.64 63.13
N VAL A 19 -9.30 -13.04 62.85
CA VAL A 19 -10.54 -13.29 63.64
C VAL A 19 -11.57 -13.86 62.65
N ALA A 20 -11.98 -15.09 62.92
CA ALA A 20 -13.07 -15.76 62.19
C ALA A 20 -14.42 -15.33 62.78
N VAL A 21 -15.28 -14.77 61.95
CA VAL A 21 -16.71 -14.61 62.23
C VAL A 21 -17.47 -15.53 61.28
N VAL A 22 -18.08 -16.55 61.90
CA VAL A 22 -19.02 -17.45 61.20
C VAL A 22 -20.39 -16.76 61.15
N ALA A 23 -20.83 -16.37 59.95
CA ALA A 23 -22.21 -15.99 59.71
C ALA A 23 -22.82 -17.04 58.76
N MET A 24 -23.79 -17.77 59.30
CA MET A 24 -24.68 -18.63 58.49
C MET A 24 -25.61 -17.74 57.65
N LEU A 25 -25.48 -17.86 56.34
CA LEU A 25 -26.48 -17.33 55.40
C LEU A 25 -27.10 -18.50 54.65
N ALA A 26 -28.43 -18.60 54.82
CA ALA A 26 -29.28 -19.55 54.10
C ALA A 26 -29.19 -19.29 52.59
N ALA A 27 -28.76 -20.28 51.82
CA ALA A 27 -28.72 -20.21 50.36
C ALA A 27 -30.14 -20.40 49.81
N VAL A 28 -30.74 -19.36 49.27
CA VAL A 28 -31.87 -19.42 48.34
C VAL A 28 -31.31 -19.78 46.97
N LEU A 29 -31.52 -21.00 46.54
CA LEU A 29 -31.22 -21.47 45.19
C LEU A 29 -32.23 -20.82 44.21
N VAL A 30 -31.81 -19.73 43.55
CA VAL A 30 -32.48 -19.24 42.34
C VAL A 30 -31.89 -20.03 41.17
N PRO A 31 -32.69 -20.69 40.32
CA PRO A 31 -32.14 -21.35 39.13
C PRO A 31 -31.65 -20.25 38.17
N VAL A 32 -30.34 -20.19 37.97
CA VAL A 32 -29.74 -19.42 36.85
C VAL A 32 -30.09 -20.17 35.59
N THR A 33 -31.13 -19.73 34.88
CA THR A 33 -31.33 -20.13 33.50
C THR A 33 -30.18 -19.53 32.69
N SER A 34 -29.23 -20.35 32.29
CA SER A 34 -28.22 -20.00 31.30
C SER A 34 -28.93 -19.54 30.03
N ALA A 35 -28.95 -18.24 29.80
CA ALA A 35 -29.30 -17.71 28.49
C ALA A 35 -28.26 -18.27 27.52
N SER A 36 -28.63 -19.28 26.75
CA SER A 36 -27.88 -19.70 25.57
C SER A 36 -27.76 -18.47 24.70
N GLY A 37 -26.57 -17.89 24.62
CA GLY A 37 -26.28 -16.86 23.65
C GLY A 37 -26.66 -17.41 22.28
N ALA A 38 -27.64 -16.81 21.64
CA ALA A 38 -27.99 -17.10 20.27
C ALA A 38 -26.73 -16.82 19.44
N GLN A 39 -26.03 -17.89 19.03
CA GLN A 39 -25.03 -17.79 17.99
C GLN A 39 -25.73 -17.20 16.76
N ALA A 40 -25.19 -16.09 16.26
CA ALA A 40 -25.64 -15.55 14.98
C ALA A 40 -25.65 -16.71 13.96
N PRO A 41 -26.69 -16.82 13.13
CA PRO A 41 -26.77 -17.92 12.18
C PRO A 41 -25.51 -17.91 11.31
N HIS A 42 -24.77 -19.03 11.31
CA HIS A 42 -23.66 -19.22 10.40
C HIS A 42 -24.20 -19.03 8.98
N ARG A 43 -23.83 -17.93 8.31
CA ARG A 43 -24.13 -17.76 6.88
C ARG A 43 -23.48 -18.90 6.12
N ALA A 44 -24.19 -19.48 5.17
CA ALA A 44 -23.59 -20.41 4.22
C ALA A 44 -22.43 -19.69 3.49
N VAL A 45 -21.34 -20.39 3.26
CA VAL A 45 -20.16 -19.89 2.55
C VAL A 45 -19.94 -20.68 1.28
N THR A 46 -19.42 -20.01 0.24
CA THR A 46 -18.98 -20.66 -1.01
C THR A 46 -17.69 -21.44 -0.79
N ALA A 47 -17.24 -22.20 -1.80
CA ALA A 47 -15.97 -22.92 -1.77
C ALA A 47 -14.77 -21.95 -1.55
N ASP A 48 -14.88 -20.70 -1.98
CA ASP A 48 -13.86 -19.67 -1.83
C ASP A 48 -13.95 -18.93 -0.47
N GLY A 49 -14.84 -19.38 0.42
CA GLY A 49 -15.01 -18.79 1.75
C GLY A 49 -15.85 -17.51 1.78
N LEU A 50 -16.41 -17.08 0.67
CA LEU A 50 -17.28 -15.90 0.60
C LEU A 50 -18.68 -16.23 1.12
N ALA A 51 -19.35 -15.25 1.74
CA ALA A 51 -20.74 -15.40 2.14
C ALA A 51 -21.63 -15.68 0.91
N ASP A 52 -22.52 -16.68 1.03
CA ASP A 52 -23.54 -16.93 0.02
C ASP A 52 -24.61 -15.85 0.09
N LEU A 53 -24.47 -14.81 -0.76
CA LEU A 53 -25.36 -13.68 -0.85
C LEU A 53 -26.29 -13.82 -2.05
N PRO A 54 -27.61 -13.74 -1.86
CA PRO A 54 -28.54 -13.82 -2.97
C PRO A 54 -28.34 -12.67 -3.96
N ALA A 55 -28.38 -13.00 -5.26
CA ALA A 55 -28.31 -12.00 -6.30
C ALA A 55 -29.51 -11.04 -6.26
N VAL A 56 -29.25 -9.76 -6.48
CA VAL A 56 -30.25 -8.69 -6.48
C VAL A 56 -30.30 -8.07 -7.89
N ARG A 57 -31.53 -7.79 -8.35
CA ARG A 57 -31.76 -7.08 -9.61
C ARG A 57 -32.06 -5.60 -9.34
N PRO A 58 -31.76 -4.70 -10.29
CA PRO A 58 -32.17 -3.31 -10.21
C PRO A 58 -33.67 -3.13 -10.03
N VAL A 59 -34.06 -2.12 -9.27
CA VAL A 59 -35.45 -1.71 -9.06
C VAL A 59 -35.85 -0.52 -9.95
N MET A 60 -34.91 0.01 -10.71
CA MET A 60 -35.11 1.10 -11.66
C MET A 60 -34.22 0.90 -12.90
N ASP A 61 -34.57 1.57 -14.01
CA ASP A 61 -33.78 1.54 -15.23
C ASP A 61 -32.47 2.33 -15.07
N CYS A 62 -31.41 1.85 -15.76
CA CYS A 62 -30.10 2.50 -15.74
C CYS A 62 -30.16 3.99 -16.08
N ALA A 63 -30.91 4.37 -17.14
CA ALA A 63 -31.04 5.77 -17.56
C ALA A 63 -31.68 6.67 -16.47
N GLY A 64 -32.49 6.10 -15.59
CA GLY A 64 -33.12 6.83 -14.49
C GLY A 64 -32.13 7.35 -13.45
N LEU A 65 -30.89 6.84 -13.42
CA LEU A 65 -29.86 7.29 -12.49
C LEU A 65 -29.42 8.74 -12.75
N THR A 66 -29.56 9.26 -13.95
CA THR A 66 -29.23 10.68 -14.27
C THR A 66 -30.16 11.69 -13.59
N GLY A 67 -31.33 11.24 -13.10
CA GLY A 67 -32.29 12.09 -12.38
C GLY A 67 -32.25 11.94 -10.86
N LEU A 68 -31.25 11.25 -10.32
CA LEU A 68 -31.17 11.06 -8.85
C LEU A 68 -30.88 12.38 -8.13
N ASP A 69 -31.65 12.60 -7.07
CA ASP A 69 -31.31 13.59 -6.05
C ASP A 69 -30.27 12.97 -5.11
N LEU A 70 -29.07 13.55 -5.12
CA LEU A 70 -27.91 13.17 -4.31
C LEU A 70 -27.47 14.29 -3.37
N ASP A 71 -28.34 15.28 -3.12
CA ASP A 71 -28.05 16.37 -2.19
C ASP A 71 -27.79 15.84 -0.78
N GLY A 72 -26.71 16.33 -0.16
CA GLY A 72 -26.31 15.93 1.19
C GLY A 72 -25.68 14.53 1.29
N VAL A 73 -25.41 13.85 0.16
CA VAL A 73 -24.64 12.58 0.16
C VAL A 73 -23.17 12.82 0.47
N THR A 74 -22.63 13.93 -0.01
CA THR A 74 -21.26 14.37 0.23
C THR A 74 -21.24 15.81 0.74
N ASP A 75 -20.06 16.31 1.07
CA ASP A 75 -19.80 17.70 1.47
C ASP A 75 -19.92 18.72 0.32
N ALA A 76 -20.18 18.27 -0.91
CA ALA A 76 -20.30 19.10 -2.11
C ALA A 76 -21.38 18.53 -3.06
N PRO A 77 -21.93 19.35 -3.99
CA PRO A 77 -22.92 18.91 -4.96
C PRO A 77 -22.43 17.74 -5.83
N VAL A 78 -23.33 16.79 -6.09
CA VAL A 78 -23.11 15.63 -6.94
C VAL A 78 -23.97 15.71 -8.19
N THR A 79 -23.38 15.46 -9.36
CA THR A 79 -24.12 15.40 -10.62
C THR A 79 -23.81 14.09 -11.35
N ILE A 80 -24.83 13.33 -11.72
CA ILE A 80 -24.69 12.18 -12.64
C ILE A 80 -24.90 12.69 -14.07
N SER A 81 -23.84 12.66 -14.85
CA SER A 81 -23.83 13.17 -16.22
C SER A 81 -24.32 12.15 -17.27
N SER A 82 -24.13 10.87 -17.01
CA SER A 82 -24.62 9.80 -17.88
C SER A 82 -24.81 8.49 -17.13
N ALA A 83 -25.77 7.68 -17.63
CA ALA A 83 -25.98 6.31 -17.17
C ALA A 83 -26.47 5.47 -18.36
N THR A 84 -25.66 4.52 -18.84
CA THR A 84 -25.91 3.72 -20.03
C THR A 84 -25.61 2.25 -19.81
N VAL A 85 -26.42 1.36 -20.40
CA VAL A 85 -26.16 -0.08 -20.32
C VAL A 85 -25.07 -0.46 -21.33
N VAL A 86 -24.05 -1.13 -20.83
CA VAL A 86 -22.94 -1.70 -21.60
C VAL A 86 -23.11 -3.22 -21.59
N THR A 87 -23.10 -3.83 -22.79
CA THR A 87 -23.33 -5.28 -22.97
C THR A 87 -22.06 -6.06 -23.32
N THR A 88 -20.92 -5.37 -23.38
CA THR A 88 -19.61 -5.98 -23.62
C THR A 88 -18.95 -6.35 -22.30
N GLY A 89 -18.19 -7.47 -22.29
CA GLY A 89 -17.49 -7.95 -21.07
C GLY A 89 -18.11 -9.24 -20.52
N ALA A 90 -17.77 -9.56 -19.27
CA ALA A 90 -18.20 -10.81 -18.61
C ALA A 90 -19.72 -10.85 -18.35
N ALA A 91 -20.30 -9.72 -17.97
CA ALA A 91 -21.74 -9.54 -17.75
C ALA A 91 -22.17 -8.12 -18.12
N PRO A 92 -23.44 -7.90 -18.52
CA PRO A 92 -23.95 -6.56 -18.76
C PRO A 92 -23.97 -5.71 -17.49
N TYR A 93 -23.63 -4.42 -17.63
CA TYR A 93 -23.65 -3.47 -16.51
C TYR A 93 -24.16 -2.09 -16.94
N CYS A 94 -24.67 -1.33 -16.00
CA CYS A 94 -24.95 0.08 -16.15
C CYS A 94 -23.66 0.86 -15.84
N GLU A 95 -23.08 1.54 -16.85
CA GLU A 95 -21.99 2.47 -16.64
C GLU A 95 -22.56 3.83 -16.25
N VAL A 96 -22.15 4.33 -15.09
CA VAL A 96 -22.55 5.63 -14.56
C VAL A 96 -21.33 6.53 -14.52
N ARG A 97 -21.49 7.77 -15.01
CA ARG A 97 -20.49 8.83 -14.91
C ARG A 97 -21.08 10.02 -14.19
N GLY A 98 -20.31 10.58 -13.27
CA GLY A 98 -20.74 11.72 -12.50
C GLY A 98 -19.56 12.55 -12.01
N THR A 99 -19.87 13.62 -11.29
CA THR A 99 -18.86 14.52 -10.71
C THR A 99 -19.33 14.94 -9.33
N VAL A 100 -18.42 14.89 -8.35
CA VAL A 100 -18.55 15.61 -7.09
C VAL A 100 -17.79 16.92 -7.23
N ALA A 101 -18.46 18.03 -6.94
CA ALA A 101 -17.85 19.35 -7.10
C ALA A 101 -16.59 19.52 -6.22
N PRO A 102 -15.56 20.27 -6.70
CA PRO A 102 -15.60 21.03 -7.95
C PRO A 102 -15.28 20.18 -9.19
N ALA A 103 -14.52 19.07 -9.11
CA ALA A 103 -14.00 18.38 -10.29
C ALA A 103 -13.79 16.87 -10.13
N ASN A 104 -14.14 16.26 -8.99
CA ASN A 104 -13.88 14.84 -8.73
C ASN A 104 -14.80 13.96 -9.61
N THR A 105 -14.28 13.45 -10.74
CA THR A 105 -15.00 12.57 -11.65
C THR A 105 -15.13 11.18 -11.07
N ILE A 106 -16.33 10.60 -11.18
CA ILE A 106 -16.63 9.25 -10.73
C ILE A 106 -17.08 8.41 -11.92
N VAL A 107 -16.57 7.19 -12.02
CA VAL A 107 -17.06 6.15 -12.95
C VAL A 107 -17.48 4.94 -12.14
N MET A 108 -18.70 4.43 -12.41
CA MET A 108 -19.23 3.24 -11.75
C MET A 108 -19.65 2.20 -12.79
N ARG A 109 -19.59 0.93 -12.41
CA ARG A 109 -20.18 -0.21 -13.12
C ARG A 109 -21.11 -0.96 -12.19
N LEU A 110 -22.39 -0.99 -12.53
CA LEU A 110 -23.43 -1.61 -11.73
C LEU A 110 -24.03 -2.79 -12.52
N PRO A 111 -23.84 -4.06 -12.09
CA PRO A 111 -24.43 -5.22 -12.74
C PRO A 111 -25.93 -5.04 -12.97
N VAL A 112 -26.44 -5.22 -14.19
CA VAL A 112 -27.89 -5.14 -14.46
C VAL A 112 -28.58 -6.47 -14.20
N ASP A 113 -27.82 -7.53 -14.00
CA ASP A 113 -28.30 -8.84 -13.59
C ASP A 113 -27.31 -9.50 -12.63
N GLY A 114 -27.79 -10.06 -11.54
CA GLY A 114 -26.98 -10.87 -10.66
C GLY A 114 -26.03 -10.15 -9.70
N TRP A 115 -26.30 -8.90 -9.27
CA TRP A 115 -25.48 -8.23 -8.27
C TRP A 115 -25.44 -9.00 -6.94
N THR A 116 -24.24 -9.39 -6.48
CA THR A 116 -24.01 -10.19 -5.28
C THR A 116 -23.83 -9.34 -4.01
N GLN A 117 -24.42 -8.14 -3.97
CA GLN A 117 -24.46 -7.22 -2.82
C GLN A 117 -23.08 -6.76 -2.32
N ARG A 118 -22.05 -6.84 -3.18
CA ARG A 118 -20.70 -6.37 -2.89
C ARG A 118 -20.39 -5.13 -3.70
N TYR A 119 -19.69 -4.21 -3.07
CA TYR A 119 -19.13 -3.02 -3.69
C TYR A 119 -17.61 -3.09 -3.66
N VAL A 120 -16.94 -2.79 -4.76
CA VAL A 120 -15.49 -2.73 -4.87
C VAL A 120 -15.10 -1.37 -5.46
N GLN A 121 -14.35 -0.58 -4.70
CA GLN A 121 -13.72 0.64 -5.21
C GLN A 121 -12.27 0.35 -5.59
N THR A 122 -11.83 0.87 -6.75
CA THR A 122 -10.45 0.72 -7.19
C THR A 122 -9.71 2.04 -7.11
N GLY A 123 -8.50 2.00 -6.59
CA GLY A 123 -7.57 3.12 -6.60
C GLY A 123 -6.90 3.33 -7.94
N CYS A 124 -6.21 4.45 -8.09
CA CYS A 124 -5.49 4.85 -9.29
C CYS A 124 -3.97 4.61 -9.16
N GLY A 125 -3.17 5.11 -10.10
CA GLY A 125 -1.71 5.02 -10.07
C GLY A 125 -1.05 6.29 -10.61
N GLY A 126 0.21 6.49 -10.27
CA GLY A 126 0.94 7.72 -10.53
C GLY A 126 0.40 8.87 -9.70
N LEU A 127 0.10 9.99 -10.33
CA LEU A 127 -0.61 11.12 -9.71
C LEU A 127 -2.10 11.10 -10.03
N CYS A 128 -2.69 9.94 -10.28
CA CYS A 128 -4.11 9.77 -10.65
C CYS A 128 -4.53 10.46 -11.96
N GLY A 129 -5.62 11.23 -11.97
CA GLY A 129 -6.06 12.01 -13.13
C GLY A 129 -6.79 11.23 -14.21
N SER A 130 -7.28 10.03 -13.92
CA SER A 130 -8.09 9.21 -14.83
C SER A 130 -9.03 8.31 -14.05
N ALA A 131 -10.33 8.46 -14.27
CA ALA A 131 -11.35 7.60 -13.68
C ALA A 131 -11.53 6.31 -14.52
N THR A 132 -10.60 5.36 -14.37
CA THR A 132 -10.62 4.07 -15.06
C THR A 132 -10.58 2.93 -14.05
N ILE A 133 -11.64 2.11 -13.99
CA ILE A 133 -11.70 0.94 -13.10
C ILE A 133 -10.61 -0.05 -13.51
N ASN A 134 -9.67 -0.29 -12.60
CA ASN A 134 -8.58 -1.24 -12.76
C ASN A 134 -8.42 -2.06 -11.48
N TYR A 135 -8.72 -3.34 -11.56
CA TYR A 135 -8.65 -4.24 -10.40
C TYR A 135 -7.22 -4.74 -10.09
N GLY A 136 -6.26 -4.59 -11.01
CA GLY A 136 -4.90 -5.10 -10.82
C GLY A 136 -4.89 -6.56 -10.38
N GLN A 137 -4.21 -6.87 -9.26
CA GLN A 137 -4.12 -8.21 -8.70
C GLN A 137 -5.42 -8.73 -8.08
N ALA A 138 -6.48 -7.93 -8.03
CA ALA A 138 -7.82 -8.36 -7.64
C ALA A 138 -8.68 -8.86 -8.83
N ALA A 139 -8.19 -8.78 -10.08
CA ALA A 139 -8.94 -9.16 -11.28
C ALA A 139 -9.29 -10.67 -11.33
N ALA A 140 -8.50 -11.50 -10.66
CA ALA A 140 -8.73 -12.94 -10.57
C ALA A 140 -9.83 -13.32 -9.57
N CYS A 141 -10.27 -12.40 -8.70
CA CYS A 141 -11.36 -12.63 -7.76
C CYS A 141 -12.65 -13.07 -8.50
N PRO A 142 -13.26 -14.21 -8.11
CA PRO A 142 -14.39 -14.78 -8.85
C PRO A 142 -15.54 -13.80 -9.09
N VAL A 143 -15.96 -13.06 -8.07
CA VAL A 143 -17.09 -12.12 -8.18
C VAL A 143 -16.77 -10.89 -9.04
N VAL A 144 -15.48 -10.52 -9.15
CA VAL A 144 -14.99 -9.47 -10.08
C VAL A 144 -14.96 -10.01 -11.50
N ARG A 145 -14.32 -11.16 -11.71
CA ARG A 145 -14.19 -11.82 -13.00
C ARG A 145 -15.56 -12.13 -13.63
N ASP A 146 -16.51 -12.57 -12.81
CA ASP A 146 -17.85 -12.93 -13.23
C ASP A 146 -18.79 -11.71 -13.37
N GLY A 147 -18.29 -10.49 -13.09
CA GLY A 147 -19.02 -9.23 -13.27
C GLY A 147 -20.22 -9.06 -12.34
N THR A 148 -20.18 -9.65 -11.13
CA THR A 148 -21.31 -9.65 -10.17
C THR A 148 -21.14 -8.64 -9.03
N VAL A 149 -20.08 -7.83 -9.05
CA VAL A 149 -19.85 -6.74 -8.08
C VAL A 149 -20.20 -5.38 -8.67
N ALA A 150 -20.75 -4.49 -7.86
CA ALA A 150 -20.80 -3.08 -8.20
C ALA A 150 -19.42 -2.46 -7.95
N SER A 151 -18.93 -1.64 -8.89
CA SER A 151 -17.59 -1.08 -8.80
C SER A 151 -17.59 0.42 -9.05
N ALA A 152 -16.62 1.13 -8.46
CA ALA A 152 -16.38 2.54 -8.74
C ALA A 152 -14.88 2.87 -8.73
N THR A 153 -14.55 4.01 -9.32
CA THR A 153 -13.24 4.66 -9.28
C THR A 153 -13.38 6.16 -9.50
N THR A 154 -12.31 6.90 -9.29
CA THR A 154 -12.27 8.35 -9.45
C THR A 154 -10.97 8.82 -10.12
N ASP A 155 -10.98 10.03 -10.69
CA ASP A 155 -9.78 10.73 -11.15
C ASP A 155 -9.10 11.55 -10.05
N MET A 156 -9.63 11.56 -8.84
CA MET A 156 -9.16 12.33 -7.69
C MET A 156 -9.21 13.85 -7.91
N GLY A 157 -10.19 14.32 -8.69
CA GLY A 157 -10.50 15.75 -8.87
C GLY A 157 -9.63 16.49 -9.88
N HIS A 158 -8.90 15.79 -10.75
CA HIS A 158 -8.05 16.40 -11.77
C HIS A 158 -7.82 15.48 -12.97
N GLN A 159 -7.12 16.00 -13.98
CA GLN A 159 -6.65 15.23 -15.14
C GLN A 159 -5.12 15.29 -15.20
N GLY A 160 -4.48 14.23 -15.74
CA GLY A 160 -3.02 14.17 -15.90
C GLY A 160 -2.35 13.22 -14.91
N ARG A 161 -1.96 12.02 -15.42
CA ARG A 161 -1.45 10.92 -14.57
C ARG A 161 -0.04 11.13 -14.03
N ASN A 162 0.84 11.77 -14.80
CA ASN A 162 2.26 11.93 -14.47
C ASN A 162 2.68 13.41 -14.40
N ASP A 163 1.74 14.31 -14.50
CA ASP A 163 1.96 15.75 -14.46
C ASP A 163 1.23 16.34 -13.25
N GLY A 164 1.96 16.99 -12.35
CA GLY A 164 1.45 17.62 -11.13
C GLY A 164 0.95 19.06 -11.33
N SER A 165 0.98 19.61 -12.55
CA SER A 165 0.62 21.01 -12.83
C SER A 165 -0.82 21.39 -12.46
N TRP A 166 -1.71 20.40 -12.35
CA TRP A 166 -3.08 20.54 -11.86
C TRP A 166 -3.16 21.04 -10.41
N ALA A 167 -2.08 20.86 -9.63
CA ALA A 167 -2.01 21.30 -8.24
C ALA A 167 -1.67 22.79 -8.09
N LEU A 168 -1.18 23.43 -9.18
CA LEU A 168 -0.79 24.84 -9.16
C LEU A 168 -2.00 25.72 -8.84
N ASP A 169 -1.91 26.52 -7.79
CA ASP A 169 -2.98 27.42 -7.31
C ASP A 169 -4.36 26.73 -7.12
N ASN A 170 -4.36 25.42 -6.91
CA ASN A 170 -5.56 24.63 -6.77
C ASN A 170 -5.55 23.75 -5.49
N PRO A 171 -5.72 24.36 -4.31
CA PRO A 171 -5.67 23.65 -3.04
C PRO A 171 -6.79 22.61 -2.90
N GLN A 172 -7.94 22.77 -3.58
CA GLN A 172 -9.00 21.77 -3.52
C GLN A 172 -8.61 20.49 -4.26
N ALA A 173 -8.03 20.58 -5.45
CA ALA A 173 -7.53 19.39 -6.16
C ALA A 173 -6.42 18.68 -5.37
N GLN A 174 -5.58 19.42 -4.66
CA GLN A 174 -4.58 18.85 -3.77
C GLN A 174 -5.22 18.06 -2.60
N ILE A 175 -6.32 18.54 -2.02
CA ILE A 175 -7.08 17.86 -0.97
C ILE A 175 -7.80 16.63 -1.54
N ASP A 176 -8.42 16.76 -2.72
CA ASP A 176 -9.11 15.66 -3.40
C ASP A 176 -8.13 14.53 -3.70
N PHE A 177 -6.94 14.85 -4.24
CA PHE A 177 -5.87 13.89 -4.50
C PHE A 177 -5.32 13.27 -3.20
N ALA A 178 -5.18 14.04 -2.13
CA ALA A 178 -4.61 13.55 -0.89
C ALA A 178 -5.48 12.44 -0.24
N TYR A 179 -6.80 12.67 -0.13
CA TYR A 179 -7.68 11.77 0.60
C TYR A 179 -9.18 11.94 0.31
N ARG A 180 -9.66 13.18 -0.05
CA ARG A 180 -11.10 13.43 -0.13
C ARG A 180 -11.74 12.73 -1.34
N GLY A 181 -11.07 12.70 -2.50
CA GLY A 181 -11.61 12.16 -3.75
C GLY A 181 -12.07 10.71 -3.62
N VAL A 182 -11.29 9.86 -2.95
CA VAL A 182 -11.63 8.45 -2.69
C VAL A 182 -12.87 8.35 -1.80
N HIS A 183 -12.89 9.08 -0.69
CA HIS A 183 -13.97 9.07 0.29
C HIS A 183 -15.32 9.51 -0.29
N VAL A 184 -15.37 10.68 -0.96
CA VAL A 184 -16.64 11.16 -1.55
C VAL A 184 -17.13 10.23 -2.66
N THR A 185 -16.22 9.55 -3.37
CA THR A 185 -16.56 8.51 -4.34
C THR A 185 -17.25 7.32 -3.66
N SER A 186 -16.74 6.86 -2.52
CA SER A 186 -17.36 5.80 -1.71
C SER A 186 -18.77 6.17 -1.27
N GLN A 187 -18.97 7.40 -0.78
CA GLN A 187 -20.27 7.91 -0.36
C GLN A 187 -21.28 7.91 -1.52
N VAL A 188 -20.90 8.50 -2.65
CA VAL A 188 -21.76 8.56 -3.86
C VAL A 188 -22.07 7.16 -4.36
N ALA A 189 -21.06 6.30 -4.48
CA ALA A 189 -21.24 4.94 -4.99
C ALA A 189 -22.24 4.14 -4.13
N LYS A 190 -22.10 4.18 -2.81
CA LYS A 190 -23.04 3.51 -1.89
C LYS A 190 -24.46 4.07 -1.98
N ALA A 191 -24.61 5.39 -2.17
CA ALA A 191 -25.91 6.02 -2.36
C ALA A 191 -26.56 5.60 -3.69
N VAL A 192 -25.81 5.66 -4.81
CA VAL A 192 -26.29 5.24 -6.15
C VAL A 192 -26.65 3.76 -6.16
N ILE A 193 -25.81 2.88 -5.60
CA ILE A 193 -26.08 1.44 -5.45
C ILE A 193 -27.39 1.23 -4.70
N THR A 194 -27.57 1.95 -3.57
CA THR A 194 -28.77 1.82 -2.74
C THR A 194 -30.04 2.22 -3.51
N ARG A 195 -29.97 3.30 -4.31
CA ARG A 195 -31.10 3.74 -5.14
C ARG A 195 -31.37 2.76 -6.29
N PHE A 196 -30.32 2.28 -6.95
CA PHE A 196 -30.43 1.40 -8.13
C PHE A 196 -31.00 0.03 -7.78
N TYR A 197 -30.55 -0.57 -6.67
CA TYR A 197 -30.99 -1.92 -6.27
C TYR A 197 -32.05 -1.93 -5.16
N GLY A 198 -32.44 -0.78 -4.62
CA GLY A 198 -33.33 -0.71 -3.44
C GLY A 198 -32.69 -1.30 -2.18
N LYS A 199 -31.39 -1.55 -2.18
CA LYS A 199 -30.65 -2.22 -1.11
C LYS A 199 -29.22 -1.70 -1.03
N ARG A 200 -28.71 -1.49 0.20
CA ARG A 200 -27.31 -1.15 0.45
C ARG A 200 -26.38 -2.33 0.12
N PRO A 201 -25.13 -2.09 -0.25
CA PRO A 201 -24.11 -3.14 -0.23
C PRO A 201 -24.10 -3.85 1.13
N ALA A 202 -23.99 -5.18 1.11
CA ALA A 202 -23.79 -5.95 2.33
C ALA A 202 -22.33 -5.83 2.80
N TYR A 203 -21.41 -5.65 1.85
CA TYR A 203 -20.00 -5.43 2.08
C TYR A 203 -19.42 -4.47 1.05
N ALA A 204 -18.46 -3.67 1.49
CA ALA A 204 -17.71 -2.73 0.68
C ALA A 204 -16.20 -3.00 0.78
N TYR A 205 -15.50 -2.96 -0.34
CA TYR A 205 -14.07 -3.27 -0.43
C TYR A 205 -13.33 -2.19 -1.20
N PHE A 206 -12.06 -1.99 -0.83
CA PHE A 206 -11.13 -1.17 -1.59
C PHE A 206 -9.94 -2.01 -2.05
N THR A 207 -9.48 -1.82 -3.29
CA THR A 207 -8.26 -2.42 -3.80
C THR A 207 -7.48 -1.42 -4.63
N GLY A 208 -6.18 -1.36 -4.41
CA GLY A 208 -5.30 -0.48 -5.17
C GLY A 208 -3.83 -0.82 -4.95
N CYS A 209 -3.01 -0.39 -5.90
CA CYS A 209 -1.56 -0.56 -5.86
C CYS A 209 -0.87 0.78 -6.16
N SER A 210 0.34 0.99 -5.66
CA SER A 210 1.06 2.25 -5.87
C SER A 210 0.38 3.41 -5.14
N ASP A 211 -0.01 4.47 -5.86
CA ASP A 211 -0.86 5.51 -5.27
C ASP A 211 -2.19 4.93 -4.77
N GLY A 212 -2.79 3.99 -5.50
CA GLY A 212 -3.98 3.27 -5.02
C GLY A 212 -3.76 2.49 -3.73
N GLY A 213 -2.54 2.04 -3.45
CA GLY A 213 -2.14 1.49 -2.16
C GLY A 213 -2.06 2.56 -1.07
N ARG A 214 -1.59 3.77 -1.40
CA ARG A 214 -1.65 4.96 -0.52
C ARG A 214 -3.10 5.36 -0.22
N GLU A 215 -3.95 5.45 -1.25
CA GLU A 215 -5.38 5.71 -1.10
C GLU A 215 -6.03 4.69 -0.16
N ALA A 216 -5.72 3.40 -0.32
CA ALA A 216 -6.20 2.31 0.53
C ALA A 216 -5.85 2.55 2.02
N LEU A 217 -4.62 2.97 2.30
CA LEU A 217 -4.18 3.29 3.66
C LEU A 217 -4.80 4.59 4.16
N MET A 218 -5.01 5.61 3.29
CA MET A 218 -5.74 6.82 3.67
C MET A 218 -7.18 6.52 4.10
N GLU A 219 -7.87 5.60 3.41
CA GLU A 219 -9.21 5.16 3.79
C GLU A 219 -9.20 4.48 5.16
N ALA A 220 -8.30 3.54 5.40
CA ALA A 220 -8.19 2.86 6.70
C ALA A 220 -7.89 3.84 7.86
N GLN A 221 -7.06 4.86 7.61
CA GLN A 221 -6.61 5.83 8.61
C GLN A 221 -7.65 6.92 8.90
N ARG A 222 -8.35 7.42 7.87
CA ARG A 222 -9.18 8.63 7.95
C ARG A 222 -10.67 8.35 7.89
N TYR A 223 -11.08 7.29 7.18
CA TYR A 223 -12.48 6.96 6.91
C TYR A 223 -12.80 5.50 7.24
N PRO A 224 -12.61 5.11 8.51
CA PRO A 224 -12.60 3.71 8.95
C PRO A 224 -13.91 2.95 8.72
N ASP A 225 -15.00 3.64 8.44
CA ASP A 225 -16.33 3.07 8.21
C ASP A 225 -16.66 2.89 6.71
N ASP A 226 -15.74 3.30 5.82
CA ASP A 226 -16.03 3.25 4.38
C ASP A 226 -15.92 1.83 3.80
N PHE A 227 -15.01 1.01 4.29
CA PHE A 227 -14.76 -0.31 3.71
C PHE A 227 -14.63 -1.39 4.79
N ASP A 228 -15.28 -2.55 4.56
CA ASP A 228 -15.16 -3.74 5.40
C ASP A 228 -13.83 -4.48 5.18
N GLY A 229 -13.22 -4.32 4.00
CA GLY A 229 -11.95 -4.93 3.65
C GLY A 229 -11.15 -4.11 2.65
N ILE A 230 -9.87 -4.00 2.89
CA ILE A 230 -8.92 -3.20 2.11
C ILE A 230 -7.74 -4.06 1.68
N ALA A 231 -7.44 -4.09 0.36
CA ALA A 231 -6.24 -4.68 -0.21
C ALA A 231 -5.31 -3.57 -0.71
N ALA A 232 -4.24 -3.27 0.05
CA ALA A 232 -3.29 -2.22 -0.24
C ALA A 232 -1.98 -2.80 -0.79
N GLY A 233 -1.71 -2.60 -2.07
CA GLY A 233 -0.54 -3.13 -2.75
C GLY A 233 0.55 -2.11 -2.96
N ALA A 234 1.81 -2.49 -2.73
CA ALA A 234 3.00 -1.67 -2.98
C ALA A 234 2.73 -0.18 -2.70
N PRO A 235 2.24 0.18 -1.49
CA PRO A 235 1.66 1.48 -1.24
C PRO A 235 2.71 2.59 -1.30
N ALA A 236 2.44 3.64 -2.07
CA ALA A 236 3.21 4.89 -2.05
C ALA A 236 2.93 5.68 -0.75
N ASN A 237 2.96 4.98 0.40
CA ASN A 237 2.55 5.53 1.68
C ASN A 237 3.38 6.73 2.14
N ASN A 238 4.67 6.76 1.79
CA ASN A 238 5.57 7.90 1.99
C ASN A 238 5.85 8.63 0.67
N MET A 239 4.79 8.97 -0.06
CA MET A 239 4.86 9.60 -1.38
C MET A 239 5.79 10.82 -1.43
N VAL A 240 5.89 11.57 -0.34
CA VAL A 240 6.72 12.79 -0.27
C VAL A 240 8.20 12.46 -0.43
N VAL A 241 8.72 11.54 0.37
CA VAL A 241 10.14 11.14 0.31
C VAL A 241 10.43 10.39 -0.98
N GLN A 242 9.50 9.51 -1.38
CA GLN A 242 9.63 8.74 -2.61
C GLN A 242 9.71 9.64 -3.85
N ASN A 243 8.79 10.58 -4.03
CA ASN A 243 8.77 11.45 -5.21
C ASN A 243 9.74 12.66 -5.11
N THR A 244 10.57 12.71 -4.09
CA THR A 244 11.66 13.69 -3.97
C THR A 244 13.00 12.98 -3.85
N PHE A 245 13.43 12.63 -2.63
CA PHE A 245 14.78 12.12 -2.35
C PHE A 245 15.08 10.79 -3.04
N HIS A 246 14.15 9.82 -3.00
CA HIS A 246 14.36 8.51 -3.64
C HIS A 246 14.55 8.64 -5.16
N HIS A 247 13.58 9.22 -5.89
CA HIS A 247 13.70 9.35 -7.34
C HIS A 247 14.82 10.28 -7.79
N ALA A 248 15.10 11.35 -7.02
CA ALA A 248 16.24 12.22 -7.33
C ALA A 248 17.57 11.51 -7.15
N TRP A 249 17.72 10.74 -6.07
CA TRP A 249 18.92 9.94 -5.81
C TRP A 249 19.19 8.96 -6.94
N ASN A 250 18.17 8.22 -7.36
CA ASN A 250 18.25 7.24 -8.43
C ASN A 250 18.79 7.84 -9.74
N VAL A 251 18.44 9.09 -10.04
CA VAL A 251 18.91 9.78 -11.25
C VAL A 251 20.31 10.39 -11.05
N LEU A 252 20.47 11.16 -9.97
CA LEU A 252 21.68 11.98 -9.77
C LEU A 252 22.91 11.14 -9.41
N THR A 253 22.73 10.05 -8.66
CA THR A 253 23.85 9.17 -8.29
C THR A 253 24.42 8.42 -9.49
N ASN A 254 23.67 8.33 -10.59
CA ASN A 254 24.11 7.71 -11.85
C ASN A 254 24.68 8.72 -12.87
N LYS A 255 24.86 9.99 -12.50
CA LYS A 255 25.45 11.00 -13.39
C LYS A 255 26.85 11.39 -12.94
N ASP A 256 27.76 11.58 -13.90
CA ASP A 256 29.08 12.15 -13.66
C ASP A 256 29.04 13.70 -13.59
N ALA A 257 30.19 14.33 -13.39
CA ALA A 257 30.31 15.79 -13.32
C ALA A 257 29.96 16.49 -14.64
N GLY A 258 29.98 15.79 -15.77
CA GLY A 258 29.57 16.28 -17.08
C GLY A 258 28.08 16.15 -17.34
N GLY A 259 27.35 15.39 -16.49
CA GLY A 259 25.94 15.08 -16.64
C GLY A 259 25.66 13.81 -17.45
N ASP A 260 26.71 13.10 -17.89
CA ASP A 260 26.59 11.82 -18.59
C ASP A 260 26.29 10.68 -17.60
N TYR A 261 25.51 9.70 -18.04
CA TYR A 261 25.21 8.53 -17.22
C TYR A 261 26.41 7.57 -17.11
N ILE A 262 26.72 7.13 -15.90
CA ILE A 262 27.83 6.22 -15.59
C ILE A 262 27.44 4.76 -15.89
N LEU A 263 26.21 4.37 -15.47
CA LEU A 263 25.64 3.04 -15.66
C LEU A 263 24.51 3.10 -16.69
N LEU A 264 24.55 2.22 -17.69
CA LEU A 264 23.49 2.03 -18.67
C LEU A 264 22.83 0.67 -18.50
N ALA A 265 21.61 0.52 -19.02
CA ALA A 265 20.78 -0.66 -18.85
C ALA A 265 21.37 -1.96 -19.46
N ASP A 266 22.33 -1.85 -20.37
CA ASP A 266 23.03 -3.01 -20.94
C ASP A 266 23.86 -3.79 -19.89
N ARG A 267 24.16 -3.17 -18.74
CA ARG A 267 24.86 -3.79 -17.61
C ARG A 267 23.96 -4.51 -16.62
N LEU A 268 22.67 -4.19 -16.57
CA LEU A 268 21.74 -4.76 -15.61
C LEU A 268 21.68 -6.30 -15.65
N PRO A 269 21.66 -6.97 -16.83
CA PRO A 269 21.70 -8.43 -16.87
C PRO A 269 23.01 -9.05 -16.33
N LEU A 270 24.13 -8.35 -16.40
CA LEU A 270 25.38 -8.81 -15.81
C LEU A 270 25.30 -8.78 -14.29
N ILE A 271 24.83 -7.67 -13.73
CA ILE A 271 24.69 -7.47 -12.29
C ILE A 271 23.71 -8.50 -11.74
N HIS A 272 22.52 -8.61 -12.32
CA HIS A 272 21.47 -9.56 -11.89
C HIS A 272 21.97 -11.00 -11.83
N ARG A 273 22.67 -11.47 -12.88
CA ARG A 273 23.25 -12.83 -12.86
C ARG A 273 24.26 -13.02 -11.73
N ALA A 274 25.04 -11.99 -11.40
CA ALA A 274 26.02 -12.08 -10.32
C ALA A 274 25.35 -12.11 -8.94
N VAL A 275 24.28 -11.32 -8.76
CA VAL A 275 23.43 -11.35 -7.56
C VAL A 275 22.82 -12.73 -7.37
N LEU A 276 22.19 -13.31 -8.40
CA LEU A 276 21.64 -14.66 -8.33
C LEU A 276 22.73 -15.71 -8.05
N ALA A 277 23.90 -15.62 -8.68
CA ALA A 277 25.00 -16.53 -8.41
C ALA A 277 25.48 -16.49 -6.95
N ALA A 278 25.37 -15.33 -6.30
CA ALA A 278 25.76 -15.16 -4.90
C ALA A 278 24.66 -15.56 -3.90
N CYS A 279 23.40 -15.32 -4.24
CA CYS A 279 22.34 -15.26 -3.24
C CYS A 279 21.16 -16.23 -3.48
N ASP A 280 20.93 -16.73 -4.70
CA ASP A 280 19.78 -17.58 -5.03
C ASP A 280 19.67 -18.81 -4.11
N ALA A 281 20.79 -19.46 -3.79
CA ALA A 281 20.81 -20.66 -2.93
C ALA A 281 20.58 -20.40 -1.43
N LEU A 282 20.43 -19.14 -0.98
CA LEU A 282 20.32 -18.80 0.46
C LEU A 282 19.04 -19.28 1.12
N ASP A 283 17.97 -19.47 0.36
CA ASP A 283 16.71 -20.03 0.85
C ASP A 283 16.65 -21.56 0.78
N GLY A 284 17.63 -22.18 0.09
CA GLY A 284 17.76 -23.62 -0.10
C GLY A 284 17.32 -24.11 -1.48
N LEU A 285 16.98 -23.21 -2.40
CA LEU A 285 16.74 -23.48 -3.81
C LEU A 285 17.76 -22.75 -4.69
N THR A 286 17.81 -23.12 -5.96
CA THR A 286 18.49 -22.38 -7.01
C THR A 286 17.52 -22.33 -8.18
N ASP A 287 16.58 -21.38 -8.11
CA ASP A 287 15.44 -21.31 -9.01
C ASP A 287 15.21 -19.91 -9.63
N GLY A 288 16.21 -19.02 -9.42
CA GLY A 288 16.21 -17.66 -9.96
C GLY A 288 15.40 -16.66 -9.15
N LEU A 289 15.05 -16.99 -7.91
CA LEU A 289 14.28 -16.11 -7.02
C LEU A 289 14.97 -15.97 -5.66
N LEU A 290 14.90 -14.80 -5.08
CA LEU A 290 15.28 -14.56 -3.69
C LEU A 290 14.00 -14.45 -2.85
N ASP A 291 13.77 -15.41 -1.95
CA ASP A 291 12.58 -15.42 -1.06
C ASP A 291 12.58 -14.24 -0.09
N ASP A 292 13.79 -13.85 0.40
CA ASP A 292 14.01 -12.70 1.26
C ASP A 292 15.34 -12.05 0.87
N PRO A 293 15.32 -11.06 -0.04
CA PRO A 293 16.54 -10.45 -0.59
C PRO A 293 17.38 -9.71 0.45
N ARG A 294 16.82 -9.36 1.63
CA ARG A 294 17.55 -8.72 2.74
C ARG A 294 18.66 -9.62 3.32
N ARG A 295 18.65 -10.91 2.98
CA ARG A 295 19.69 -11.87 3.36
C ARG A 295 20.86 -11.93 2.38
N CYS A 296 20.75 -11.23 1.26
CA CYS A 296 21.77 -11.18 0.22
C CYS A 296 22.79 -10.10 0.55
N ASP A 297 24.01 -10.51 0.87
CA ASP A 297 25.16 -9.61 1.10
C ASP A 297 26.05 -9.60 -0.17
N PHE A 298 25.51 -8.98 -1.23
CA PHE A 298 26.22 -8.90 -2.51
C PHE A 298 27.07 -7.62 -2.59
N ASP A 299 28.36 -7.78 -2.93
CA ASP A 299 29.30 -6.67 -3.17
C ASP A 299 29.51 -6.45 -4.68
N PRO A 300 28.97 -5.34 -5.27
CA PRO A 300 29.21 -4.99 -6.67
C PRO A 300 30.69 -4.81 -7.02
N GLY A 301 31.56 -4.56 -6.03
CA GLY A 301 33.02 -4.49 -6.21
C GLY A 301 33.62 -5.78 -6.76
N THR A 302 32.98 -6.93 -6.54
CA THR A 302 33.40 -8.23 -7.09
C THR A 302 33.29 -8.30 -8.61
N LEU A 303 32.51 -7.42 -9.23
CA LEU A 303 32.34 -7.31 -10.68
C LEU A 303 33.34 -6.35 -11.33
N VAL A 304 34.21 -5.67 -10.57
CA VAL A 304 35.14 -4.69 -11.16
C VAL A 304 36.14 -5.37 -12.04
N CYS A 305 36.35 -4.81 -13.26
CA CYS A 305 37.25 -5.33 -14.28
C CYS A 305 38.67 -5.46 -13.76
N VAL A 306 39.29 -6.61 -14.02
CA VAL A 306 40.72 -6.81 -13.83
C VAL A 306 41.49 -6.59 -15.15
N SER A 307 42.80 -6.37 -15.05
CA SER A 307 43.62 -6.10 -16.23
C SER A 307 43.50 -7.21 -17.29
N GLY A 308 43.18 -6.85 -18.53
CA GLY A 308 43.01 -7.76 -19.66
C GLY A 308 41.67 -8.45 -19.77
N GLN A 309 40.74 -8.17 -18.89
CA GLN A 309 39.36 -8.68 -18.95
C GLN A 309 38.57 -7.96 -20.04
N ASP A 310 37.63 -8.68 -20.70
CA ASP A 310 36.69 -8.10 -21.64
C ASP A 310 35.74 -7.13 -20.90
N PRO A 311 35.71 -5.82 -21.27
CA PRO A 311 34.87 -4.84 -20.61
C PRO A 311 33.34 -5.14 -20.64
N SER A 312 32.90 -6.00 -21.56
CA SER A 312 31.50 -6.43 -21.63
C SER A 312 31.09 -7.38 -20.50
N THR A 313 32.08 -7.99 -19.82
CA THR A 313 31.86 -9.00 -18.76
C THR A 313 32.13 -8.49 -17.35
N CYS A 314 32.38 -7.20 -17.18
CA CYS A 314 32.72 -6.59 -15.90
C CYS A 314 32.22 -5.14 -15.80
N LEU A 315 32.37 -4.53 -14.64
CA LEU A 315 32.01 -3.12 -14.38
C LEU A 315 33.26 -2.27 -14.22
N THR A 316 33.17 -0.99 -14.57
CA THR A 316 34.19 -0.02 -14.10
C THR A 316 33.99 0.21 -12.59
N PRO A 317 35.03 0.69 -11.86
CA PRO A 317 34.87 1.06 -10.46
C PRO A 317 33.76 2.09 -10.22
N ALA A 318 33.55 3.03 -11.16
CA ALA A 318 32.49 4.02 -11.09
C ALA A 318 31.08 3.38 -11.22
N GLN A 319 30.92 2.41 -12.13
CA GLN A 319 29.66 1.68 -12.30
C GLN A 319 29.33 0.85 -11.05
N ALA A 320 30.30 0.12 -10.48
CA ALA A 320 30.11 -0.65 -9.26
C ALA A 320 29.68 0.26 -8.08
N ALA A 321 30.30 1.44 -7.95
CA ALA A 321 29.91 2.42 -6.95
C ALA A 321 28.49 2.99 -7.17
N VAL A 322 28.05 3.14 -8.42
CA VAL A 322 26.64 3.52 -8.72
C VAL A 322 25.68 2.43 -8.27
N VAL A 323 25.97 1.17 -8.63
CA VAL A 323 25.13 0.02 -8.23
C VAL A 323 24.96 -0.03 -6.70
N GLN A 324 26.06 0.13 -5.95
CA GLN A 324 26.01 0.16 -4.48
C GLN A 324 25.15 1.32 -3.97
N ARG A 325 25.34 2.53 -4.50
CA ARG A 325 24.56 3.71 -4.06
C ARG A 325 23.07 3.59 -4.39
N LEU A 326 22.70 2.97 -5.50
CA LEU A 326 21.31 2.70 -5.85
C LEU A 326 20.68 1.71 -4.86
N HIS A 327 21.42 0.71 -4.43
CA HIS A 327 20.97 -0.23 -3.41
C HIS A 327 20.81 0.46 -2.04
N ASP A 328 21.83 1.22 -1.61
CA ASP A 328 21.90 1.80 -0.26
C ASP A 328 20.90 2.97 -0.02
N GLY A 329 20.46 3.64 -1.09
CA GLY A 329 19.53 4.75 -1.02
C GLY A 329 20.14 6.11 -0.65
N ALA A 330 19.28 7.13 -0.58
CA ALA A 330 19.65 8.52 -0.45
C ALA A 330 20.25 8.86 0.91
N THR A 331 21.43 9.53 0.88
CA THR A 331 22.10 10.05 2.07
C THR A 331 22.53 11.50 1.86
N ASP A 332 22.74 12.24 2.95
CA ASP A 332 23.42 13.53 2.90
C ASP A 332 24.96 13.35 2.91
N ALA A 333 25.69 14.46 2.79
CA ALA A 333 27.16 14.45 2.81
C ALA A 333 27.77 14.01 4.16
N GLN A 334 26.98 13.95 5.23
CA GLN A 334 27.38 13.49 6.57
C GLN A 334 27.00 12.03 6.82
N GLY A 335 26.31 11.38 5.87
CA GLY A 335 25.89 9.99 5.97
C GLY A 335 24.54 9.79 6.67
N HIS A 336 23.78 10.87 6.93
CA HIS A 336 22.41 10.70 7.42
C HIS A 336 21.52 10.16 6.31
N ARG A 337 20.77 9.11 6.59
CA ARG A 337 19.86 8.49 5.63
C ARG A 337 18.60 9.34 5.46
N LEU A 338 18.32 9.75 4.21
CA LEU A 338 17.15 10.54 3.82
C LEU A 338 15.99 9.65 3.33
N GLU A 339 16.24 8.34 3.22
CA GLU A 339 15.25 7.29 3.00
C GLU A 339 15.64 6.02 3.76
N LEU A 340 14.83 4.97 3.64
CA LEU A 340 15.06 3.67 4.30
C LEU A 340 16.39 3.03 3.85
N ALA A 341 16.92 2.15 4.69
CA ALA A 341 18.27 1.60 4.57
C ALA A 341 18.57 0.83 3.28
N ILE A 342 17.54 0.28 2.65
CA ILE A 342 17.62 -0.41 1.36
C ILE A 342 16.60 0.22 0.43
N SER A 343 17.10 0.90 -0.60
CA SER A 343 16.26 1.57 -1.60
C SER A 343 15.76 0.57 -2.63
N HIS A 344 16.67 -0.24 -3.15
CA HIS A 344 16.38 -1.29 -4.14
C HIS A 344 16.97 -2.62 -3.67
N GLU A 345 16.11 -3.62 -3.52
CA GLU A 345 16.52 -4.95 -3.09
C GLU A 345 17.35 -5.66 -4.17
N TRP A 346 18.35 -6.46 -3.73
CA TRP A 346 19.07 -7.34 -4.64
C TRP A 346 18.10 -8.34 -5.30
N GLY A 347 18.30 -8.61 -6.59
CA GLY A 347 17.41 -9.41 -7.42
C GLY A 347 16.43 -8.58 -8.26
N SER A 348 16.33 -7.26 -8.01
CA SER A 348 15.45 -6.35 -8.76
C SER A 348 16.11 -5.68 -9.97
N GLU A 349 17.36 -5.96 -10.26
CA GLU A 349 18.20 -5.19 -11.18
C GLU A 349 17.63 -5.09 -12.60
N LEU A 350 16.93 -6.13 -13.09
CA LEU A 350 16.31 -6.11 -14.41
C LEU A 350 15.19 -5.07 -14.55
N GLU A 351 14.61 -4.66 -13.44
CA GLU A 351 13.52 -3.66 -13.37
C GLU A 351 14.06 -2.22 -13.27
N TRP A 352 15.36 -2.00 -13.06
CA TRP A 352 15.96 -0.68 -12.85
C TRP A 352 15.91 0.25 -14.06
N THR A 353 15.35 -0.19 -15.19
CA THR A 353 15.15 0.67 -16.37
C THR A 353 14.24 1.87 -16.12
N LEU A 354 13.58 1.94 -14.96
CA LEU A 354 12.84 3.11 -14.49
C LEU A 354 13.77 4.33 -14.26
N PHE A 355 15.03 4.08 -13.88
CA PHE A 355 16.01 5.11 -13.52
C PHE A 355 17.41 4.87 -14.12
N VAL A 356 17.69 3.71 -14.67
CA VAL A 356 18.92 3.42 -15.43
C VAL A 356 18.59 3.47 -16.92
N PRO A 357 19.11 4.46 -17.69
CA PRO A 357 18.73 4.67 -19.08
C PRO A 357 19.37 3.63 -20.01
N LYS A 358 18.76 3.46 -21.18
CA LYS A 358 19.30 2.60 -22.25
C LYS A 358 20.41 3.27 -23.04
N ALA A 359 20.42 4.60 -23.08
CA ALA A 359 21.40 5.39 -23.84
C ALA A 359 21.70 6.72 -23.14
N GLN A 360 22.84 7.32 -23.46
CA GLN A 360 23.15 8.68 -23.03
C GLN A 360 22.11 9.70 -23.54
N GLY A 361 21.78 10.68 -22.68
CA GLY A 361 20.82 11.74 -23.00
C GLY A 361 19.34 11.33 -22.92
N GLU A 362 19.04 10.09 -22.55
CA GLU A 362 17.67 9.64 -22.30
C GLU A 362 17.13 10.24 -20.98
N THR A 363 15.90 10.75 -21.00
CA THR A 363 15.18 11.14 -19.77
C THR A 363 14.46 9.91 -19.20
N VAL A 364 14.85 9.49 -18.02
CA VAL A 364 14.24 8.33 -17.35
C VAL A 364 12.97 8.71 -16.63
N ALA A 365 12.09 7.73 -16.36
CA ALA A 365 10.81 7.99 -15.72
C ALA A 365 10.95 8.59 -14.31
N SER A 366 11.96 8.16 -13.54
CA SER A 366 12.25 8.73 -12.21
C SER A 366 12.52 10.24 -12.24
N GLU A 367 13.19 10.75 -13.29
CA GLU A 367 13.43 12.20 -13.45
C GLU A 367 12.12 12.97 -13.66
N ASN A 368 11.17 12.39 -14.41
CA ASN A 368 9.86 12.99 -14.61
C ASN A 368 9.04 13.01 -13.31
N PHE A 369 9.05 11.92 -12.52
CA PHE A 369 8.34 11.84 -11.25
C PHE A 369 8.82 12.90 -10.27
N VAL A 370 10.13 12.97 -10.00
CA VAL A 370 10.67 13.94 -9.05
C VAL A 370 10.46 15.38 -9.52
N THR A 371 10.70 15.65 -10.81
CA THR A 371 10.58 17.02 -11.34
C THR A 371 9.15 17.53 -11.26
N SER A 372 8.18 16.69 -11.64
CA SER A 372 6.76 17.06 -11.58
C SER A 372 6.27 17.24 -10.14
N PHE A 373 6.64 16.33 -9.23
CA PHE A 373 6.25 16.43 -7.83
C PHE A 373 6.89 17.64 -7.13
N ALA A 374 8.19 17.87 -7.35
CA ALA A 374 8.91 18.98 -6.72
C ALA A 374 8.40 20.36 -7.17
N ARG A 375 8.00 20.50 -8.44
CA ARG A 375 7.45 21.74 -8.99
C ARG A 375 6.12 22.15 -8.36
N TYR A 376 5.24 21.18 -8.09
CA TYR A 376 3.83 21.50 -7.85
C TYR A 376 3.28 20.97 -6.53
N LEU A 377 3.87 19.92 -5.96
CA LEU A 377 3.32 19.19 -4.80
C LEU A 377 4.21 19.24 -3.57
N ALA A 378 5.54 19.31 -3.72
CA ALA A 378 6.46 19.33 -2.59
C ALA A 378 6.27 20.56 -1.69
N TYR A 379 5.94 21.72 -2.29
CA TYR A 379 5.72 22.98 -1.58
C TYR A 379 4.41 23.64 -2.02
N PRO A 380 3.25 23.13 -1.58
CA PRO A 380 1.94 23.47 -2.16
C PRO A 380 1.57 24.96 -2.11
N ASN A 381 2.09 25.71 -1.12
CA ASN A 381 1.86 27.16 -1.01
C ASN A 381 3.00 28.03 -1.58
N ALA A 382 4.03 27.40 -2.15
CA ALA A 382 5.17 28.05 -2.77
C ALA A 382 5.70 27.16 -3.93
N PRO A 383 4.86 26.84 -4.92
CA PRO A 383 5.26 26.00 -6.04
C PRO A 383 6.36 26.69 -6.85
N ASP A 384 7.25 25.89 -7.42
CA ASP A 384 8.34 26.35 -8.28
C ASP A 384 8.27 25.63 -9.64
N PRO A 385 7.50 26.16 -10.62
CA PRO A 385 7.39 25.58 -11.96
C PRO A 385 8.72 25.45 -12.71
N ASP A 386 9.72 26.26 -12.33
CA ASP A 386 11.05 26.27 -12.96
C ASP A 386 12.06 25.33 -12.27
N PHE A 387 11.65 24.66 -11.19
CA PHE A 387 12.49 23.71 -10.45
C PHE A 387 13.17 22.71 -11.39
N ARG A 388 14.45 22.49 -11.16
CA ARG A 388 15.29 21.49 -11.81
C ARG A 388 15.77 20.47 -10.81
N LEU A 389 16.05 19.26 -11.25
CA LEU A 389 16.53 18.19 -10.38
C LEU A 389 17.81 18.58 -9.61
N SER A 390 18.68 19.42 -10.21
CA SER A 390 19.88 19.97 -9.55
C SER A 390 19.60 20.93 -8.40
N ASP A 391 18.36 21.37 -8.22
CA ASP A 391 17.97 22.33 -7.19
C ASP A 391 17.55 21.62 -5.88
N LEU A 392 17.49 20.28 -5.90
CA LEU A 392 17.19 19.48 -4.71
C LEU A 392 18.45 19.29 -3.87
N ASP A 393 18.44 19.84 -2.65
CA ASP A 393 19.50 19.63 -1.67
C ASP A 393 19.28 18.35 -0.85
N PHE A 394 20.27 17.46 -0.87
CA PHE A 394 20.29 16.27 0.00
C PHE A 394 20.84 16.64 1.36
N THR A 395 19.99 17.24 2.20
CA THR A 395 20.31 17.67 3.58
C THR A 395 19.18 17.37 4.54
N VAL A 396 19.52 17.24 5.83
CA VAL A 396 18.52 17.07 6.90
C VAL A 396 17.50 18.22 6.91
N GLU A 397 17.94 19.47 6.63
CA GLU A 397 17.06 20.64 6.59
C GLU A 397 16.06 20.54 5.41
N SER A 398 16.55 20.23 4.21
CA SER A 398 15.70 20.05 3.03
C SER A 398 14.68 18.93 3.23
N PHE A 399 15.12 17.81 3.81
CA PHE A 399 14.25 16.69 4.15
C PHE A 399 13.06 17.13 5.02
N TRP A 400 13.33 17.74 6.18
CA TRP A 400 12.26 18.14 7.10
C TRP A 400 11.38 19.25 6.52
N LYS A 401 11.94 20.20 5.78
CA LYS A 401 11.18 21.22 5.08
C LYS A 401 10.18 20.62 4.10
N THR A 402 10.61 19.65 3.29
CA THR A 402 9.77 18.97 2.29
C THR A 402 8.67 18.16 2.96
N VAL A 403 9.02 17.31 3.92
CA VAL A 403 8.07 16.45 4.62
C VAL A 403 7.02 17.27 5.40
N GLN A 404 7.41 18.38 6.04
CA GLN A 404 6.46 19.25 6.74
C GLN A 404 5.54 20.01 5.79
N SER A 405 6.01 20.35 4.59
CA SER A 405 5.22 21.11 3.60
C SER A 405 4.13 20.27 2.96
N SER A 406 4.40 18.99 2.68
CA SER A 406 3.53 18.11 1.90
C SER A 406 3.12 16.82 2.63
N GLY A 407 3.33 16.76 3.95
CA GLY A 407 2.99 15.57 4.77
C GLY A 407 1.52 15.14 4.73
N TYR A 408 0.60 16.00 4.30
CA TYR A 408 -0.81 15.65 4.10
C TYR A 408 -1.02 14.59 3.01
N LEU A 409 -0.03 14.36 2.15
CA LEU A 409 -0.02 13.33 1.11
C LEU A 409 0.45 11.97 1.64
N ALA A 410 1.06 11.92 2.82
CA ALA A 410 1.62 10.68 3.38
C ALA A 410 0.58 9.89 4.17
N ALA A 411 0.50 8.57 3.92
CA ALA A 411 -0.40 7.64 4.59
C ALA A 411 0.40 6.78 5.59
N LEU A 412 0.93 7.40 6.66
CA LEU A 412 1.88 6.80 7.59
C LEU A 412 1.35 6.63 9.02
N ASP A 413 0.07 6.91 9.28
CA ASP A 413 -0.52 6.70 10.61
C ASP A 413 -0.67 5.21 10.90
N PRO A 414 0.03 4.66 11.90
CA PRO A 414 -0.05 3.25 12.25
C PRO A 414 -1.19 2.95 13.23
N ASP A 415 -1.87 3.97 13.78
CA ASP A 415 -3.03 3.77 14.66
C ASP A 415 -4.30 3.55 13.83
N LEU A 416 -4.58 2.30 13.53
CA LEU A 416 -5.80 1.86 12.85
C LEU A 416 -6.88 1.37 13.83
N GLY A 417 -6.87 1.86 15.08
CA GLY A 417 -7.81 1.41 16.12
C GLY A 417 -9.28 1.69 15.80
N ALA A 418 -9.59 2.74 15.04
CA ALA A 418 -10.94 3.01 14.57
C ALA A 418 -11.37 1.99 13.50
N PHE A 419 -10.51 1.68 12.54
CA PHE A 419 -10.76 0.70 11.49
C PHE A 419 -10.88 -0.75 12.04
N GLU A 420 -10.06 -1.12 13.02
CA GLU A 420 -10.21 -2.43 13.71
C GLU A 420 -11.56 -2.53 14.43
N LYS A 421 -11.99 -1.45 15.10
CA LYS A 421 -13.26 -1.42 15.84
C LYS A 421 -14.49 -1.43 14.92
N SER A 422 -14.41 -0.88 13.71
CA SER A 422 -15.49 -0.99 12.71
C SER A 422 -15.62 -2.42 12.14
N GLY A 423 -14.63 -3.30 12.42
CA GLY A 423 -14.56 -4.66 11.89
C GLY A 423 -13.72 -4.80 10.63
N GLY A 424 -13.10 -3.73 10.19
CA GLY A 424 -12.30 -3.66 8.96
C GLY A 424 -11.16 -4.67 8.90
N LYS A 425 -10.81 -5.11 7.69
CA LYS A 425 -9.71 -6.05 7.40
C LYS A 425 -8.75 -5.44 6.40
N LEU A 426 -7.45 -5.48 6.72
CA LEU A 426 -6.38 -4.93 5.90
C LEU A 426 -5.45 -6.05 5.41
N LEU A 427 -5.33 -6.18 4.10
CA LEU A 427 -4.33 -7.01 3.46
C LEU A 427 -3.33 -6.09 2.76
N LEU A 428 -2.11 -6.03 3.29
CA LEU A 428 -0.97 -5.38 2.67
C LEU A 428 -0.24 -6.40 1.79
N TRP A 429 0.27 -5.97 0.63
CA TRP A 429 1.15 -6.79 -0.17
C TRP A 429 2.20 -5.96 -0.89
N HIS A 430 3.38 -6.55 -1.14
CA HIS A 430 4.46 -5.90 -1.88
C HIS A 430 5.30 -6.95 -2.62
N GLY A 431 5.81 -6.58 -3.79
CA GLY A 431 6.78 -7.38 -4.52
C GLY A 431 8.20 -7.05 -4.07
N TRP A 432 9.05 -8.07 -3.85
CA TRP A 432 10.43 -7.81 -3.44
C TRP A 432 11.26 -7.11 -4.52
N ASN A 433 10.92 -7.28 -5.81
CA ASN A 433 11.64 -6.66 -6.94
C ASN A 433 11.08 -5.29 -7.33
N ASP A 434 10.31 -4.65 -6.45
CA ASP A 434 9.74 -3.33 -6.73
C ASP A 434 10.83 -2.27 -6.89
N GLN A 435 10.95 -1.76 -8.11
CA GLN A 435 11.92 -0.76 -8.53
C GLN A 435 11.45 0.69 -8.35
N HIS A 436 10.18 0.87 -8.00
CA HIS A 436 9.55 2.18 -7.91
C HIS A 436 9.32 2.63 -6.47
N ILE A 437 8.91 1.69 -5.62
CA ILE A 437 8.65 1.91 -4.19
C ILE A 437 9.42 0.87 -3.40
N SER A 438 10.32 1.29 -2.52
CA SER A 438 11.07 0.35 -1.69
C SER A 438 10.13 -0.54 -0.86
N PRO A 439 10.24 -1.87 -0.95
CA PRO A 439 9.48 -2.81 -0.12
C PRO A 439 9.68 -2.57 1.37
N GLN A 440 10.84 -2.03 1.77
CA GLN A 440 11.15 -1.67 3.15
C GLN A 440 10.16 -0.65 3.73
N GLY A 441 9.57 0.23 2.88
CA GLY A 441 8.54 1.18 3.32
C GLY A 441 7.27 0.51 3.82
N THR A 442 6.83 -0.57 3.17
CA THR A 442 5.66 -1.34 3.60
C THR A 442 5.97 -2.17 4.86
N LEU A 443 7.18 -2.75 4.95
CA LEU A 443 7.62 -3.46 6.15
C LEU A 443 7.68 -2.51 7.36
N ALA A 444 8.30 -1.34 7.22
CA ALA A 444 8.39 -0.33 8.27
C ALA A 444 7.00 0.12 8.76
N TYR A 445 6.06 0.34 7.83
CA TYR A 445 4.68 0.66 8.18
C TYR A 445 3.99 -0.48 8.93
N TYR A 446 4.14 -1.73 8.47
CA TYR A 446 3.53 -2.89 9.10
C TYR A 446 4.09 -3.15 10.50
N ASP A 447 5.40 -2.96 10.70
CA ASP A 447 6.03 -3.08 12.02
C ASP A 447 5.55 -1.95 12.95
N ALA A 448 5.50 -0.69 12.49
CA ALA A 448 4.95 0.43 13.25
C ALA A 448 3.49 0.21 13.65
N LEU A 449 2.67 -0.36 12.75
CA LEU A 449 1.28 -0.75 13.04
C LEU A 449 1.23 -1.82 14.13
N ARG A 450 2.07 -2.85 14.06
CA ARG A 450 2.13 -3.92 15.07
C ARG A 450 2.60 -3.41 16.43
N ASP A 451 3.55 -2.49 16.44
CA ASP A 451 4.05 -1.87 17.68
C ASP A 451 2.98 -0.96 18.31
N THR A 452 2.31 -0.15 17.51
CA THR A 452 1.27 0.78 17.97
C THR A 452 0.01 0.05 18.47
N MET A 453 -0.48 -0.92 17.69
CA MET A 453 -1.72 -1.65 17.99
C MET A 453 -1.51 -2.85 18.92
N GLY A 454 -0.27 -3.28 19.09
CA GLY A 454 0.11 -4.56 19.69
C GLY A 454 -0.10 -5.72 18.73
N ALA A 455 0.90 -6.61 18.62
CA ALA A 455 0.96 -7.69 17.65
C ALA A 455 -0.33 -8.54 17.59
N ARG A 456 -0.89 -8.94 18.74
CA ARG A 456 -2.14 -9.74 18.79
C ARG A 456 -3.36 -9.00 18.24
N THR A 457 -3.43 -7.68 18.39
CA THR A 457 -4.51 -6.87 17.82
C THR A 457 -4.32 -6.77 16.32
N ALA A 458 -3.12 -6.40 15.87
CA ALA A 458 -2.77 -6.33 14.46
C ALA A 458 -3.09 -7.65 13.73
N ASP A 459 -2.70 -8.78 14.28
CA ASP A 459 -2.94 -10.11 13.68
C ASP A 459 -4.42 -10.46 13.43
N ARG A 460 -5.37 -9.79 14.13
CA ARG A 460 -6.81 -10.02 13.94
C ARG A 460 -7.40 -9.29 12.75
N PHE A 461 -6.75 -8.22 12.26
CA PHE A 461 -7.32 -7.39 11.20
C PHE A 461 -6.34 -7.00 10.10
N ALA A 462 -5.03 -7.15 10.28
CA ALA A 462 -4.01 -6.80 9.30
C ALA A 462 -3.08 -7.98 8.99
N LYS A 463 -2.76 -8.19 7.72
CA LYS A 463 -1.77 -9.16 7.22
C LYS A 463 -0.94 -8.52 6.12
N LEU A 464 0.34 -8.90 6.07
CA LEU A 464 1.28 -8.49 5.02
C LEU A 464 1.75 -9.72 4.24
N TYR A 465 1.87 -9.59 2.92
CA TYR A 465 2.40 -10.60 2.00
C TYR A 465 3.52 -10.00 1.17
N MET A 466 4.69 -10.65 1.19
CA MET A 466 5.86 -10.26 0.41
C MET A 466 6.06 -11.25 -0.73
N PHE A 467 6.00 -10.78 -1.98
CA PHE A 467 6.02 -11.64 -3.16
C PHE A 467 7.42 -11.68 -3.79
N PRO A 468 8.13 -12.84 -3.74
CA PRO A 468 9.45 -12.98 -4.37
C PRO A 468 9.41 -12.76 -5.87
N GLY A 469 10.37 -12.00 -6.39
CA GLY A 469 10.54 -11.75 -7.81
C GLY A 469 9.44 -10.91 -8.47
N VAL A 470 8.51 -10.34 -7.71
CA VAL A 470 7.45 -9.47 -8.25
C VAL A 470 7.92 -8.02 -8.24
N ALA A 471 7.80 -7.36 -9.39
CA ALA A 471 8.08 -5.94 -9.59
C ALA A 471 6.91 -5.04 -9.15
N HIS A 472 6.99 -3.74 -9.44
CA HIS A 472 5.99 -2.76 -9.03
C HIS A 472 4.58 -3.09 -9.54
N CYS A 473 3.67 -3.43 -8.65
CA CYS A 473 2.27 -3.82 -8.91
C CYS A 473 2.07 -5.09 -9.75
N GLY A 474 3.14 -5.75 -10.21
CA GLY A 474 3.11 -6.94 -11.07
C GLY A 474 4.29 -6.97 -12.01
N GLY A 475 4.41 -8.02 -12.83
CA GLY A 475 5.62 -8.23 -13.61
C GLY A 475 6.77 -8.77 -12.76
N GLY A 476 8.01 -8.65 -13.25
CA GLY A 476 9.20 -9.23 -12.62
C GLY A 476 9.44 -10.69 -13.00
N ASP A 477 10.46 -11.29 -12.38
CA ASP A 477 10.95 -12.62 -12.70
C ASP A 477 10.21 -13.76 -12.00
N GLY A 478 9.46 -13.43 -10.92
CA GLY A 478 8.70 -14.39 -10.13
C GLY A 478 7.27 -14.62 -10.61
N PRO A 479 6.55 -15.55 -9.96
CA PRO A 479 5.10 -15.67 -10.12
C PRO A 479 4.39 -14.37 -9.72
N ASN A 480 3.80 -13.68 -10.70
CA ASN A 480 3.36 -12.29 -10.59
C ASN A 480 1.86 -12.07 -10.80
N THR A 481 1.09 -13.16 -10.89
CA THR A 481 -0.38 -13.11 -11.00
C THR A 481 -0.99 -13.83 -9.81
N PHE A 482 -1.78 -13.12 -9.01
CA PHE A 482 -2.38 -13.64 -7.77
C PHE A 482 -3.69 -12.91 -7.46
N ASP A 483 -4.45 -13.40 -6.47
CA ASP A 483 -5.70 -12.79 -6.03
C ASP A 483 -5.56 -12.30 -4.60
N VAL A 484 -5.65 -11.00 -4.40
CA VAL A 484 -5.59 -10.36 -3.07
C VAL A 484 -6.97 -10.02 -2.51
N LEU A 485 -8.01 -10.06 -3.35
CA LEU A 485 -9.33 -9.58 -2.95
C LEU A 485 -10.19 -10.70 -2.35
N THR A 486 -10.20 -11.90 -2.94
CA THR A 486 -10.94 -13.03 -2.37
C THR A 486 -10.54 -13.32 -0.92
N PRO A 487 -9.23 -13.37 -0.55
CA PRO A 487 -8.83 -13.58 0.84
C PRO A 487 -9.34 -12.50 1.81
N VAL A 488 -9.32 -11.24 1.38
CA VAL A 488 -9.81 -10.12 2.20
C VAL A 488 -11.33 -10.18 2.35
N MET A 489 -12.05 -10.52 1.27
CA MET A 489 -13.50 -10.72 1.30
C MET A 489 -13.88 -11.85 2.25
N ALA A 490 -13.24 -13.02 2.13
CA ALA A 490 -13.49 -14.16 3.00
C ALA A 490 -13.23 -13.81 4.47
N TRP A 491 -12.20 -13.01 4.72
CA TRP A 491 -11.90 -12.55 6.07
C TRP A 491 -12.99 -11.64 6.66
N ALA A 492 -13.46 -10.67 5.89
CA ALA A 492 -14.53 -9.77 6.31
C ALA A 492 -15.90 -10.48 6.42
N GLU A 493 -16.21 -11.39 5.49
CA GLU A 493 -17.53 -11.99 5.35
C GLU A 493 -17.76 -13.22 6.23
N SER A 494 -16.72 -14.03 6.45
CA SER A 494 -16.80 -15.32 7.16
C SER A 494 -15.82 -15.45 8.31
N ALA A 495 -15.06 -14.39 8.64
CA ALA A 495 -14.01 -14.39 9.65
C ALA A 495 -12.87 -15.40 9.35
N THR A 496 -12.75 -15.85 8.11
CA THR A 496 -11.68 -16.75 7.67
C THR A 496 -10.43 -15.94 7.38
N ALA A 497 -9.52 -15.88 8.35
CA ALA A 497 -8.26 -15.13 8.18
C ALA A 497 -7.47 -15.72 6.99
N PRO A 498 -6.88 -14.87 6.13
CA PRO A 498 -6.16 -15.33 4.95
C PRO A 498 -4.90 -16.09 5.38
N GLY A 499 -4.72 -17.27 4.79
CA GLY A 499 -3.53 -18.09 4.89
C GLY A 499 -2.59 -17.84 3.72
N ARG A 500 -2.19 -18.90 3.01
CA ARG A 500 -1.34 -18.75 1.82
C ARG A 500 -2.13 -18.13 0.65
N ILE A 501 -1.47 -17.27 -0.11
CA ILE A 501 -1.90 -16.82 -1.44
C ILE A 501 -1.02 -17.54 -2.45
N VAL A 502 -1.61 -18.15 -3.48
CA VAL A 502 -0.85 -18.81 -4.55
C VAL A 502 -0.68 -17.83 -5.70
N ALA A 503 0.57 -17.47 -5.97
CA ALA A 503 0.96 -16.70 -7.14
C ALA A 503 1.31 -17.63 -8.31
N SER A 504 1.04 -17.21 -9.53
CA SER A 504 1.33 -17.95 -10.76
C SER A 504 2.13 -17.11 -11.75
N GLN A 505 2.96 -17.80 -12.52
CA GLN A 505 3.68 -17.27 -13.68
C GLN A 505 3.18 -18.01 -14.93
N SER A 506 2.99 -17.29 -16.02
CA SER A 506 2.52 -17.88 -17.26
C SER A 506 3.40 -17.51 -18.44
N ALA A 507 3.60 -18.45 -19.34
CA ALA A 507 4.25 -18.22 -20.63
C ALA A 507 3.32 -18.73 -21.75
N GLY A 508 3.04 -17.87 -22.74
CA GLY A 508 2.15 -18.21 -23.86
C GLY A 508 0.73 -18.62 -23.42
N GLY A 509 0.23 -18.08 -22.28
CA GLY A 509 -1.10 -18.39 -21.75
C GLY A 509 -1.16 -19.68 -20.92
N THR A 510 -0.04 -20.39 -20.74
CA THR A 510 0.06 -21.58 -19.89
C THR A 510 0.77 -21.25 -18.59
N VAL A 511 0.23 -21.67 -17.45
CA VAL A 511 0.90 -21.54 -16.15
C VAL A 511 2.14 -22.44 -16.15
N THR A 512 3.32 -21.85 -15.94
CA THR A 512 4.61 -22.54 -15.94
C THR A 512 5.16 -22.72 -14.53
N ARG A 513 4.81 -21.84 -13.60
CA ARG A 513 5.25 -21.89 -12.20
C ARG A 513 4.15 -21.38 -11.29
N THR A 514 4.01 -21.99 -10.12
CA THR A 514 3.22 -21.47 -9.01
C THR A 514 4.05 -21.43 -7.75
N ARG A 515 3.80 -20.42 -6.88
CA ARG A 515 4.48 -20.27 -5.60
C ARG A 515 3.47 -19.86 -4.53
N PRO A 516 3.45 -20.49 -3.34
CA PRO A 516 2.65 -19.98 -2.25
C PRO A 516 3.40 -18.83 -1.58
N VAL A 517 2.67 -17.78 -1.22
CA VAL A 517 3.15 -16.69 -0.39
C VAL A 517 2.37 -16.72 0.91
N TYR A 518 3.07 -16.72 2.03
CA TYR A 518 2.48 -16.80 3.36
C TYR A 518 2.43 -15.43 4.03
N PRO A 519 1.58 -15.23 5.06
CA PRO A 519 1.60 -14.00 5.84
C PRO A 519 2.98 -13.76 6.46
N TYR A 520 3.55 -12.57 6.24
CA TYR A 520 4.82 -12.16 6.82
C TYR A 520 4.79 -12.29 8.37
N PRO A 521 5.85 -12.82 9.03
CA PRO A 521 7.19 -13.08 8.48
C PRO A 521 7.42 -14.49 7.94
N GLU A 522 6.38 -15.29 7.71
CA GLU A 522 6.55 -16.63 7.14
C GLU A 522 6.96 -16.55 5.65
N VAL A 523 7.87 -17.45 5.25
CA VAL A 523 8.33 -17.63 3.87
C VAL A 523 7.98 -19.03 3.37
N ALA A 524 7.96 -19.21 2.05
CA ALA A 524 7.73 -20.51 1.42
C ALA A 524 9.00 -21.35 1.46
N ARG A 525 8.96 -22.52 2.07
CA ARG A 525 10.07 -23.49 2.03
C ARG A 525 9.69 -24.70 1.21
N TYR A 526 10.52 -25.04 0.22
CA TYR A 526 10.37 -26.29 -0.52
C TYR A 526 10.51 -27.49 0.43
N ASP A 527 9.60 -28.46 0.32
CA ASP A 527 9.55 -29.63 1.20
C ASP A 527 10.50 -30.76 0.79
N GLY A 528 11.16 -30.65 -0.39
CA GLY A 528 12.09 -31.61 -0.93
C GLY A 528 11.44 -32.66 -1.84
N THR A 529 10.15 -32.51 -2.17
CA THR A 529 9.42 -33.48 -3.00
C THR A 529 8.70 -32.80 -4.18
N GLY A 530 8.60 -33.48 -5.31
CA GLY A 530 7.90 -32.99 -6.49
C GLY A 530 8.62 -31.87 -7.25
N SER A 531 7.87 -31.07 -8.01
CA SER A 531 8.44 -29.95 -8.79
C SER A 531 8.58 -28.70 -7.93
N VAL A 532 9.70 -28.00 -8.07
CA VAL A 532 9.90 -26.65 -7.49
C VAL A 532 9.00 -25.59 -8.13
N ASP A 533 8.35 -25.91 -9.25
CA ASP A 533 7.40 -25.02 -9.93
C ASP A 533 5.95 -25.23 -9.50
N ASP A 534 5.70 -26.12 -8.52
CA ASP A 534 4.36 -26.38 -7.99
C ASP A 534 4.23 -25.92 -6.53
N ALA A 535 3.34 -24.97 -6.30
CA ALA A 535 3.04 -24.43 -4.96
C ALA A 535 2.62 -25.51 -3.93
N ALA A 536 2.18 -26.68 -4.38
CA ALA A 536 1.79 -27.79 -3.47
C ALA A 536 2.99 -28.38 -2.72
N ASN A 537 4.20 -28.20 -3.24
CA ASN A 537 5.44 -28.77 -2.69
C ASN A 537 6.19 -27.79 -1.76
N PHE A 538 5.48 -26.81 -1.23
CA PHE A 538 6.02 -25.81 -0.31
C PHE A 538 5.21 -25.74 0.99
N VAL A 539 5.92 -25.55 2.08
CA VAL A 539 5.36 -25.40 3.42
C VAL A 539 5.77 -24.06 4.04
N PRO A 540 4.96 -23.50 4.96
CA PRO A 540 5.34 -22.26 5.65
C PRO A 540 6.54 -22.51 6.56
N ARG A 541 7.46 -21.53 6.60
CA ARG A 541 8.59 -21.50 7.52
C ARG A 541 8.72 -20.10 8.11
N THR A 542 8.72 -20.01 9.43
CA THR A 542 9.13 -18.78 10.12
C THR A 542 10.67 -18.75 10.16
N PRO A 543 11.33 -17.69 9.63
CA PRO A 543 12.76 -17.52 9.75
C PRO A 543 13.21 -17.51 11.22
N SER A 544 14.39 -18.06 11.51
CA SER A 544 14.91 -18.17 12.89
C SER A 544 15.36 -16.83 13.47
N ALA A 545 15.69 -15.88 12.62
CA ALA A 545 16.02 -14.48 12.96
C ALA A 545 15.62 -13.58 11.79
N ARG A 546 15.28 -12.33 12.09
CA ARG A 546 15.18 -11.29 11.06
C ARG A 546 16.59 -10.99 10.53
N PRO A 547 16.74 -10.70 9.23
CA PRO A 547 17.99 -10.15 8.72
C PRO A 547 18.35 -8.85 9.45
N ASP A 548 19.64 -8.58 9.64
CA ASP A 548 20.13 -7.39 10.35
C ASP A 548 19.69 -6.05 9.71
N GLY A 549 19.23 -6.07 8.43
CA GLY A 549 18.70 -4.92 7.70
C GLY A 549 17.29 -4.48 8.09
N ASP A 550 16.64 -5.13 9.06
CA ASP A 550 15.34 -4.71 9.60
C ASP A 550 15.41 -3.42 10.46
N ALA A 551 16.60 -2.84 10.63
CA ALA A 551 16.76 -1.57 11.32
C ALA A 551 16.40 -0.40 10.39
N TYR A 552 15.24 0.18 10.62
CA TYR A 552 14.77 1.37 9.89
C TYR A 552 15.42 2.65 10.45
N ASP A 553 16.75 2.65 10.57
CA ASP A 553 17.53 3.82 11.07
C ASP A 553 17.66 4.86 9.95
N TRP A 554 16.73 5.80 9.92
CA TRP A 554 16.69 6.90 8.99
C TRP A 554 15.96 8.12 9.58
N LEU A 555 16.08 9.29 8.96
CA LEU A 555 15.49 10.54 9.48
C LEU A 555 13.96 10.49 9.62
N GLY A 556 13.29 9.74 8.77
CA GLY A 556 11.83 9.64 8.72
C GLY A 556 11.22 8.55 9.60
N GLU A 557 11.98 7.82 10.42
CA GLU A 557 11.45 6.79 11.33
C GLU A 557 10.26 7.29 12.16
N ARG A 558 10.37 8.49 12.73
CA ARG A 558 9.30 9.10 13.54
C ARG A 558 8.05 9.52 12.77
N LEU A 559 8.07 9.50 11.44
CA LEU A 559 6.90 9.82 10.60
C LEU A 559 5.80 8.77 10.72
N TYR A 560 6.14 7.55 11.12
CA TYR A 560 5.18 6.50 11.42
C TYR A 560 4.51 6.76 12.78
N SER A 561 3.72 7.83 12.83
CA SER A 561 3.03 8.28 14.05
C SER A 561 1.83 9.13 13.68
N SER A 562 0.74 9.02 14.45
CA SER A 562 -0.46 9.86 14.35
C SER A 562 -0.16 11.37 14.50
N ASP A 563 0.97 11.73 15.10
CA ASP A 563 1.36 13.14 15.32
C ASP A 563 1.69 13.86 14.00
N TYR A 564 2.06 13.11 12.95
CA TYR A 564 2.38 13.66 11.63
C TYR A 564 1.18 13.67 10.68
N GLN A 565 0.05 13.08 11.06
CA GLN A 565 -1.15 13.15 10.25
C GLN A 565 -1.73 14.58 10.28
N THR A 566 -1.99 15.15 9.10
CA THR A 566 -2.53 16.50 8.96
C THR A 566 -3.81 16.51 8.15
N TRP A 567 -4.75 17.37 8.55
CA TRP A 567 -5.93 17.71 7.77
C TRP A 567 -5.78 19.10 7.16
N CYS A 568 -6.21 19.26 5.91
CA CYS A 568 -6.07 20.50 5.16
C CYS A 568 -7.42 21.06 4.73
N ARG A 569 -7.48 22.38 4.58
CA ARG A 569 -8.61 23.11 3.97
C ARG A 569 -8.07 24.11 2.98
N ALA A 570 -8.84 24.37 1.93
CA ALA A 570 -8.62 25.50 1.03
C ALA A 570 -9.15 26.78 1.70
N VAL A 571 -8.27 27.74 1.96
CA VAL A 571 -8.62 29.04 2.57
C VAL A 571 -7.93 30.14 1.77
N ASP A 572 -8.70 31.05 1.18
CA ASP A 572 -8.20 32.19 0.39
C ASP A 572 -7.16 31.77 -0.68
N GLY A 573 -7.46 30.68 -1.40
CA GLY A 573 -6.59 30.15 -2.46
C GLY A 573 -5.31 29.45 -1.96
N LYS A 574 -5.18 29.18 -0.66
CA LYS A 574 -4.04 28.49 -0.05
C LYS A 574 -4.47 27.18 0.64
N LEU A 575 -3.54 26.24 0.68
CA LEU A 575 -3.69 25.02 1.45
C LEU A 575 -3.29 25.27 2.91
N VAL A 576 -4.24 25.21 3.83
CA VAL A 576 -4.01 25.38 5.27
C VAL A 576 -4.17 24.02 5.96
N CYS A 577 -3.05 23.46 6.43
CA CYS A 577 -3.00 22.16 7.09
C CYS A 577 -2.74 22.29 8.59
N ARG A 578 -3.32 21.42 9.40
CA ARG A 578 -3.13 21.33 10.85
C ARG A 578 -3.05 19.88 11.28
N PRO A 579 -2.29 19.55 12.34
CA PRO A 579 -2.28 18.21 12.91
C PRO A 579 -3.69 17.73 13.26
N ALA A 580 -4.00 16.47 13.00
CA ALA A 580 -5.32 15.88 13.19
C ALA A 580 -5.85 16.08 14.62
N ARG A 581 -4.99 15.94 15.63
CA ARG A 581 -5.36 16.13 17.05
C ARG A 581 -5.88 17.52 17.40
N THR A 582 -5.50 18.57 16.67
CA THR A 582 -5.96 19.96 16.93
C THR A 582 -7.35 20.25 16.34
N TRP A 583 -7.80 19.49 15.35
CA TRP A 583 -9.14 19.60 14.76
C TRP A 583 -10.22 18.90 15.60
N LEU A 584 -9.85 17.88 16.35
CA LEU A 584 -10.79 17.03 17.11
C LEU A 584 -11.26 17.65 18.44
N THR A 585 -10.70 18.77 18.87
CA THR A 585 -11.07 19.47 20.14
C THR A 585 -12.15 20.53 19.97
N GLY A 586 -12.59 20.87 18.74
CA GLY A 586 -13.68 21.81 18.47
C GLY A 586 -14.84 21.10 17.79
N ARG A 587 -16.03 21.20 18.32
CA ARG A 587 -17.42 20.81 17.91
C ARG A 587 -17.72 20.34 16.46
N GLU A 588 -16.77 19.90 15.69
CA GLU A 588 -16.90 19.52 14.26
C GLU A 588 -16.75 18.01 14.03
N ARG A 589 -17.23 17.17 14.98
CA ARG A 589 -17.41 15.73 14.76
C ARG A 589 -18.73 15.37 14.08
N ALA A 590 -19.45 16.35 13.59
CA ALA A 590 -20.77 16.17 12.96
C ALA A 590 -20.86 17.09 11.74
N ALA A 591 -20.33 16.64 10.60
CA ALA A 591 -20.80 16.94 9.24
C ALA A 591 -20.18 15.93 8.29
#